data_4c80b1cfcf9ac5ee3c4442c68c9a8412
#
_entry.id   4c80b1cfcf9ac5ee3c4442c68c9a8412
#
_cell.length_a   1.000
_cell.length_b   1.000
_cell.length_c   1.000
_cell.angle_alpha   90.00
_cell.angle_beta   90.00
_cell.angle_gamma   90.00
#
_symmetry.space_group_name_H-M   'P 1'
#
loop_
_entity.id
_entity.type
_entity.pdbx_description
1 polymer ?
#
loop_
_entity_poly.entity_id
_entity_poly.type
_entity_poly.pdbx_seq_one_letter_code
_entity_poly.pdbx_strand_id
1 'polypeptide(L)'
;MIYNSTVDEVGSSERVNRIFSRSIKKESKSWALRMILSMIDLTTLEGKDSPGKIKQLCYKAGHLHDKYPGLPKVAAICVYPTMVPIAKSLLKGTKIKTASVATGFPSGMTNLRTKLEEVKIICPDVMKDDRGHFFESYNCICIL
;
A
#
# COMPACT_ATOMS: atom_id res chain seq x y z
N MET A 1 2.78 -21.52 26.13
CA MET A 1 1.39 -22.02 25.93
C MET A 1 1.03 -21.76 24.47
N ILE A 2 1.00 -22.79 23.63
CA ILE A 2 0.60 -22.65 22.22
C ILE A 2 -0.93 -22.72 22.25
N TYR A 3 -1.60 -21.60 21.99
CA TYR A 3 -3.05 -21.57 21.78
C TYR A 3 -3.35 -22.31 20.46
N ASN A 4 -3.80 -23.52 20.56
CA ASN A 4 -4.31 -24.29 19.41
C ASN A 4 -5.75 -23.83 19.14
N SER A 5 -5.91 -22.67 18.52
CA SER A 5 -7.22 -22.20 18.09
C SER A 5 -7.62 -22.98 16.84
N THR A 6 -8.63 -23.83 16.97
CA THR A 6 -9.24 -24.46 15.80
C THR A 6 -10.00 -23.41 14.98
N VAL A 7 -9.75 -23.38 13.68
CA VAL A 7 -10.53 -22.52 12.78
C VAL A 7 -11.84 -23.23 12.46
N ASP A 8 -12.97 -22.55 12.68
CA ASP A 8 -14.28 -22.99 12.22
C ASP A 8 -14.41 -22.76 10.71
N GLU A 9 -13.99 -23.73 9.94
CA GLU A 9 -13.99 -23.69 8.48
C GLU A 9 -15.42 -23.62 7.91
N VAL A 10 -16.36 -24.36 8.50
CA VAL A 10 -17.76 -24.41 8.07
C VAL A 10 -18.42 -23.06 8.28
N GLY A 11 -18.36 -22.50 9.48
CA GLY A 11 -18.94 -21.19 9.79
C GLY A 11 -18.28 -20.03 9.03
N SER A 12 -16.98 -20.15 8.70
CA SER A 12 -16.28 -19.19 7.84
C SER A 12 -16.80 -19.26 6.40
N SER A 13 -16.96 -20.46 5.85
CA SER A 13 -17.51 -20.67 4.51
C SER A 13 -18.96 -20.21 4.38
N GLU A 14 -19.80 -20.50 5.37
CA GLU A 14 -21.19 -20.03 5.43
C GLU A 14 -21.27 -18.49 5.45
N ARG A 15 -20.43 -17.81 6.22
CA ARG A 15 -20.35 -16.34 6.24
C ARG A 15 -19.96 -15.77 4.91
N VAL A 16 -18.94 -16.34 4.26
CA VAL A 16 -18.50 -15.94 2.91
C VAL A 16 -19.62 -16.11 1.89
N ASN A 17 -20.27 -17.25 1.86
CA ASN A 17 -21.39 -17.53 0.95
C ASN A 17 -22.57 -16.56 1.16
N ARG A 18 -22.89 -16.22 2.41
CA ARG A 18 -23.92 -15.23 2.73
C ARG A 18 -23.56 -13.83 2.27
N ILE A 19 -22.28 -13.44 2.30
CA ILE A 19 -21.82 -12.15 1.78
C ILE A 19 -21.90 -12.15 0.25
N PHE A 20 -21.42 -13.18 -0.41
CA PHE A 20 -21.43 -13.29 -1.88
C PHE A 20 -22.85 -13.41 -2.48
N SER A 21 -23.82 -13.90 -1.72
CA SER A 21 -25.22 -13.93 -2.17
C SER A 21 -25.85 -12.54 -2.28
N ARG A 22 -25.23 -11.51 -1.66
CA ARG A 22 -25.71 -10.13 -1.72
C ARG A 22 -25.23 -9.45 -2.99
N SER A 23 -26.16 -8.85 -3.72
CA SER A 23 -25.85 -8.09 -4.93
C SER A 23 -25.87 -6.59 -4.65
N ILE A 24 -24.75 -5.91 -4.89
CA ILE A 24 -24.70 -4.43 -4.87
C ILE A 24 -25.09 -3.92 -6.27
N LYS A 25 -26.03 -2.97 -6.33
CA LYS A 25 -26.58 -2.43 -7.59
C LYS A 25 -26.61 -0.91 -7.59
N LYS A 26 -26.75 -0.35 -8.78
CA LYS A 26 -26.96 1.09 -9.00
C LYS A 26 -25.89 1.97 -8.29
N GLU A 27 -26.31 2.95 -7.52
CA GLU A 27 -25.46 3.92 -6.85
C GLU A 27 -24.49 3.27 -5.85
N SER A 28 -24.94 2.28 -5.09
CA SER A 28 -24.10 1.54 -4.15
C SER A 28 -22.95 0.83 -4.88
N LYS A 29 -23.20 0.29 -6.07
CA LYS A 29 -22.17 -0.34 -6.89
C LYS A 29 -21.17 0.70 -7.42
N SER A 30 -21.67 1.82 -7.91
CA SER A 30 -20.84 2.92 -8.41
C SER A 30 -19.95 3.48 -7.30
N TRP A 31 -20.52 3.68 -6.10
CA TRP A 31 -19.79 4.13 -4.92
C TRP A 31 -18.70 3.12 -4.50
N ALA A 32 -19.04 1.83 -4.43
CA ALA A 32 -18.09 0.78 -4.06
C ALA A 32 -16.92 0.68 -5.06
N LEU A 33 -17.18 0.78 -6.37
CA LEU A 33 -16.14 0.78 -7.39
C LEU A 33 -15.21 2.00 -7.27
N ARG A 34 -15.76 3.18 -6.98
CA ARG A 34 -14.95 4.38 -6.73
C ARG A 34 -14.11 4.26 -5.47
N MET A 35 -14.67 3.68 -4.40
CA MET A 35 -13.93 3.41 -3.17
C MET A 35 -12.79 2.42 -3.42
N ILE A 36 -13.04 1.31 -4.11
CA ILE A 36 -11.99 0.35 -4.47
C ILE A 36 -10.88 1.05 -5.24
N LEU A 37 -11.21 1.85 -6.26
CA LEU A 37 -10.22 2.59 -7.05
C LEU A 37 -9.36 3.51 -6.18
N SER A 38 -9.97 4.20 -5.21
CA SER A 38 -9.24 5.09 -4.29
C SER A 38 -8.35 4.36 -3.26
N MET A 39 -8.45 3.03 -3.18
CA MET A 39 -7.68 2.19 -2.25
C MET A 39 -6.61 1.34 -2.96
N ILE A 40 -6.55 1.39 -4.29
CA ILE A 40 -5.57 0.63 -5.08
C ILE A 40 -4.18 1.25 -4.96
N ASP A 41 -3.17 0.40 -4.80
CA ASP A 41 -1.77 0.75 -4.95
C ASP A 41 -1.24 0.28 -6.30
N LEU A 42 -0.49 1.14 -6.99
CA LEU A 42 0.31 0.72 -8.14
C LEU A 42 1.68 0.29 -7.67
N THR A 43 1.99 -0.97 -7.85
CA THR A 43 3.18 -1.60 -7.28
C THR A 43 4.17 -2.03 -8.36
N THR A 44 5.46 -1.79 -8.11
CA THR A 44 6.57 -2.42 -8.82
C THR A 44 7.65 -2.80 -7.82
N LEU A 45 7.99 -4.09 -7.77
CA LEU A 45 8.94 -4.68 -6.83
C LEU A 45 9.80 -5.71 -7.58
N GLU A 46 10.44 -5.25 -8.65
CA GLU A 46 11.29 -6.07 -9.50
C GLU A 46 12.75 -5.65 -9.35
N GLY A 47 13.67 -6.62 -9.34
CA GLY A 47 15.10 -6.35 -9.27
C GLY A 47 15.65 -5.50 -10.43
N LYS A 48 14.90 -5.41 -11.54
CA LYS A 48 15.22 -4.56 -12.71
C LYS A 48 14.57 -3.17 -12.67
N ASP A 49 13.94 -2.78 -11.57
CA ASP A 49 13.32 -1.46 -11.45
C ASP A 49 14.37 -0.36 -11.61
N SER A 50 14.02 0.65 -12.36
CA SER A 50 14.88 1.79 -12.68
C SER A 50 14.19 3.12 -12.40
N PRO A 51 14.94 4.22 -12.23
CA PRO A 51 14.36 5.56 -12.09
C PRO A 51 13.36 5.91 -13.18
N GLY A 52 13.62 5.49 -14.42
CA GLY A 52 12.72 5.71 -15.56
C GLY A 52 11.39 4.99 -15.40
N LYS A 53 11.41 3.74 -14.93
CA LYS A 53 10.20 2.96 -14.67
C LYS A 53 9.37 3.57 -13.55
N ILE A 54 10.02 4.06 -12.47
CA ILE A 54 9.33 4.74 -11.38
C ILE A 54 8.68 6.04 -11.88
N LYS A 55 9.40 6.83 -12.70
CA LYS A 55 8.84 8.04 -13.32
C LYS A 55 7.58 7.74 -14.14
N GLN A 56 7.63 6.70 -14.96
CA GLN A 56 6.48 6.25 -15.75
C GLN A 56 5.31 5.81 -14.87
N LEU A 57 5.58 5.06 -13.78
CA LEU A 57 4.56 4.60 -12.85
C LEU A 57 3.90 5.77 -12.12
N CYS A 58 4.68 6.76 -11.66
CA CYS A 58 4.15 7.98 -11.02
C CYS A 58 3.28 8.79 -11.99
N TYR A 59 3.73 8.95 -13.25
CA TYR A 59 2.94 9.60 -14.28
C TYR A 59 1.61 8.87 -14.51
N LYS A 60 1.66 7.54 -14.68
CA LYS A 60 0.47 6.71 -14.85
C LYS A 60 -0.52 6.88 -13.69
N ALA A 61 -0.05 6.88 -12.44
CA ALA A 61 -0.90 7.05 -11.26
C ALA A 61 -1.67 8.39 -11.27
N GLY A 62 -1.00 9.45 -11.72
CA GLY A 62 -1.61 10.78 -11.84
C GLY A 62 -2.58 10.94 -13.00
N HIS A 63 -2.41 10.17 -14.10
CA HIS A 63 -3.07 10.39 -15.40
C HIS A 63 -3.90 9.20 -15.91
N LEU A 64 -4.15 8.21 -15.04
CA LEU A 64 -4.85 6.98 -15.43
C LEU A 64 -6.26 7.23 -15.97
N HIS A 65 -6.91 8.29 -15.54
CA HIS A 65 -8.32 8.58 -15.79
C HIS A 65 -8.58 9.97 -16.35
N ASP A 66 -7.64 10.55 -17.09
CA ASP A 66 -7.79 11.92 -17.61
C ASP A 66 -9.00 12.08 -18.52
N LYS A 67 -9.41 11.01 -19.24
CA LYS A 67 -10.62 10.97 -20.05
C LYS A 67 -11.94 10.89 -19.25
N TYR A 68 -11.86 10.61 -17.95
CA TYR A 68 -13.01 10.41 -17.07
C TYR A 68 -12.92 11.33 -15.84
N PRO A 69 -13.25 12.60 -15.98
CA PRO A 69 -13.18 13.55 -14.86
C PRO A 69 -14.09 13.09 -13.70
N GLY A 70 -13.62 13.29 -12.48
CA GLY A 70 -14.37 12.94 -11.28
C GLY A 70 -14.15 11.52 -10.76
N LEU A 71 -13.29 10.71 -11.39
CA LEU A 71 -12.82 9.45 -10.78
C LEU A 71 -11.69 9.73 -9.78
N PRO A 72 -11.66 9.00 -8.65
CA PRO A 72 -10.57 9.12 -7.69
C PRO A 72 -9.25 8.61 -8.27
N LYS A 73 -8.15 9.21 -7.86
CA LYS A 73 -6.81 8.67 -8.13
C LYS A 73 -6.55 7.45 -7.24
N VAL A 74 -5.52 6.67 -7.57
CA VAL A 74 -5.03 5.57 -6.73
C VAL A 74 -4.53 6.08 -5.38
N ALA A 75 -4.53 5.20 -4.37
CA ALA A 75 -4.10 5.54 -3.01
C ALA A 75 -2.61 5.83 -2.94
N ALA A 76 -1.80 4.92 -3.52
CA ALA A 76 -0.35 4.97 -3.39
C ALA A 76 0.38 4.37 -4.60
N ILE A 77 1.69 4.60 -4.59
CA ILE A 77 2.67 3.86 -5.38
C ILE A 77 3.56 3.11 -4.41
N CYS A 78 3.68 1.80 -4.61
CA CYS A 78 4.53 0.94 -3.80
C CYS A 78 5.79 0.56 -4.56
N VAL A 79 6.96 0.80 -3.95
CA VAL A 79 8.27 0.59 -4.54
C VAL A 79 9.27 0.04 -3.53
N TYR A 80 10.43 -0.41 -4.00
CA TYR A 80 11.54 -0.73 -3.10
C TYR A 80 12.12 0.53 -2.42
N PRO A 81 12.76 0.39 -1.24
CA PRO A 81 13.32 1.50 -0.44
C PRO A 81 14.18 2.47 -1.24
N THR A 82 15.05 1.95 -2.10
CA THR A 82 15.97 2.73 -2.93
C THR A 82 15.28 3.67 -3.92
N MET A 83 14.03 3.39 -4.27
CA MET A 83 13.22 4.18 -5.21
C MET A 83 12.29 5.19 -4.53
N VAL A 84 12.15 5.12 -3.21
CA VAL A 84 11.28 6.03 -2.43
C VAL A 84 11.61 7.51 -2.66
N PRO A 85 12.88 7.97 -2.61
CA PRO A 85 13.19 9.38 -2.81
C PRO A 85 12.71 9.90 -4.17
N ILE A 86 12.84 9.08 -5.22
CA ILE A 86 12.40 9.41 -6.58
C ILE A 86 10.88 9.52 -6.63
N ALA A 87 10.16 8.51 -6.11
CA ALA A 87 8.71 8.50 -6.08
C ALA A 87 8.16 9.71 -5.29
N LYS A 88 8.70 9.99 -4.10
CA LYS A 88 8.31 11.16 -3.27
C LYS A 88 8.48 12.47 -4.01
N SER A 89 9.59 12.67 -4.72
CA SER A 89 9.83 13.90 -5.47
C SER A 89 8.82 14.11 -6.60
N LEU A 90 8.47 13.03 -7.30
CA LEU A 90 7.54 13.05 -8.44
C LEU A 90 6.07 13.18 -8.02
N LEU A 91 5.72 12.69 -6.84
CA LEU A 91 4.36 12.76 -6.30
C LEU A 91 4.11 14.00 -5.43
N LYS A 92 5.12 14.86 -5.27
CA LYS A 92 4.99 16.10 -4.48
C LYS A 92 3.84 16.97 -5.02
N GLY A 93 2.97 17.41 -4.12
CA GLY A 93 1.80 18.22 -4.48
C GLY A 93 0.58 17.40 -4.93
N THR A 94 0.69 16.07 -5.01
CA THR A 94 -0.44 15.17 -5.27
C THR A 94 -1.00 14.60 -3.95
N LYS A 95 -2.18 13.97 -4.03
CA LYS A 95 -2.75 13.20 -2.91
C LYS A 95 -2.29 11.74 -2.88
N ILE A 96 -1.53 11.30 -3.88
CA ILE A 96 -1.05 9.92 -4.00
C ILE A 96 0.10 9.73 -3.01
N LYS A 97 0.01 8.69 -2.21
CA LYS A 97 1.03 8.35 -1.21
C LYS A 97 2.18 7.56 -1.84
N THR A 98 3.33 7.56 -1.17
CA THR A 98 4.42 6.64 -1.50
C THR A 98 4.43 5.54 -0.44
N ALA A 99 4.29 4.29 -0.87
CA ALA A 99 4.44 3.11 -0.05
C ALA A 99 5.79 2.45 -0.34
N SER A 100 6.35 1.77 0.64
CA SER A 100 7.57 0.99 0.48
C SER A 100 7.46 -0.33 1.24
N VAL A 101 8.04 -1.37 0.67
CA VAL A 101 8.28 -2.61 1.39
C VAL A 101 9.49 -2.46 2.32
N ALA A 102 9.52 -3.25 3.38
CA ALA A 102 10.61 -3.25 4.37
C ALA A 102 10.84 -4.66 4.94
N THR A 103 11.83 -4.76 5.83
CA THR A 103 12.15 -5.97 6.63
C THR A 103 12.56 -7.20 5.82
N GLY A 104 13.25 -6.95 4.69
CA GLY A 104 13.76 -8.00 3.81
C GLY A 104 12.68 -8.65 2.95
N PHE A 105 11.72 -7.86 2.50
CA PHE A 105 10.66 -8.30 1.59
C PHE A 105 11.26 -8.98 0.32
N PRO A 106 10.67 -10.09 -0.21
CA PRO A 106 9.40 -10.71 0.22
C PRO A 106 9.55 -11.78 1.32
N SER A 107 10.72 -12.36 1.50
CA SER A 107 10.88 -13.53 2.36
C SER A 107 11.03 -13.20 3.85
N GLY A 108 11.50 -12.02 4.16
CA GLY A 108 11.85 -11.64 5.52
C GLY A 108 13.05 -12.43 6.09
N MET A 109 13.77 -13.17 5.26
CA MET A 109 14.89 -14.07 5.67
C MET A 109 16.18 -13.29 5.87
N THR A 110 16.16 -12.33 6.79
CA THR A 110 17.34 -11.58 7.21
C THR A 110 17.35 -11.36 8.72
N ASN A 111 18.49 -10.97 9.28
CA ASN A 111 18.60 -10.77 10.73
C ASN A 111 17.82 -9.53 11.20
N LEU A 112 17.45 -9.51 12.48
CA LEU A 112 16.64 -8.43 13.07
C LEU A 112 17.33 -7.06 12.94
N ARG A 113 18.64 -6.99 13.09
CA ARG A 113 19.39 -5.72 13.00
C ARG A 113 19.22 -5.09 11.62
N THR A 114 19.36 -5.87 10.54
CA THR A 114 19.18 -5.39 9.17
C THR A 114 17.75 -4.91 8.94
N LYS A 115 16.74 -5.64 9.45
CA LYS A 115 15.34 -5.21 9.37
C LYS A 115 15.10 -3.86 10.03
N LEU A 116 15.65 -3.67 11.22
CA LEU A 116 15.51 -2.40 11.96
C LEU A 116 16.24 -1.25 11.26
N GLU A 117 17.40 -1.51 10.68
CA GLU A 117 18.14 -0.51 9.89
C GLU A 117 17.35 -0.09 8.64
N GLU A 118 16.76 -1.06 7.92
CA GLU A 118 15.92 -0.79 6.75
C GLU A 118 14.70 0.07 7.11
N VAL A 119 14.01 -0.24 8.20
CA VAL A 119 12.88 0.57 8.68
C VAL A 119 13.31 2.00 9.02
N LYS A 120 14.47 2.18 9.66
CA LYS A 120 15.00 3.52 9.97
C LYS A 120 15.27 4.36 8.72
N ILE A 121 15.76 3.72 7.66
CA ILE A 121 16.03 4.39 6.38
C ILE A 121 14.71 4.84 5.71
N ILE A 122 13.69 3.99 5.72
CA ILE A 122 12.43 4.24 5.04
C ILE A 122 11.55 5.21 5.84
N CYS A 123 11.52 5.06 7.15
CA CYS A 123 10.69 5.83 8.07
C CYS A 123 11.55 6.48 9.17
N PRO A 124 12.40 7.46 8.83
CA PRO A 124 13.35 8.04 9.79
C PRO A 124 12.68 8.72 11.00
N ASP A 125 11.42 9.09 10.85
CA ASP A 125 10.69 9.82 11.90
C ASP A 125 9.90 8.90 12.84
N VAL A 126 9.64 7.64 12.45
CA VAL A 126 8.95 6.64 13.29
C VAL A 126 9.75 6.36 14.59
N MET A 127 11.05 6.56 14.55
CA MET A 127 11.95 6.30 15.68
C MET A 127 12.19 7.52 16.59
N LYS A 128 11.54 8.65 16.32
CA LYS A 128 11.78 9.90 17.11
C LYS A 128 10.76 10.15 18.23
N ASP A 129 9.64 9.43 18.26
CA ASP A 129 8.63 9.64 19.30
C ASP A 129 8.43 8.36 20.14
N ASP A 130 8.85 8.43 21.43
CA ASP A 130 8.64 7.38 22.43
C ASP A 130 7.15 7.15 22.79
N ARG A 131 6.23 7.90 22.18
CA ARG A 131 4.80 7.91 22.51
C ARG A 131 3.91 7.15 21.54
N GLY A 132 4.47 6.46 20.56
CA GLY A 132 3.71 5.53 19.71
C GLY A 132 2.66 6.15 18.78
N HIS A 133 2.78 7.43 18.43
CA HIS A 133 1.89 8.06 17.45
C HIS A 133 2.28 7.66 16.03
N PHE A 134 1.63 6.65 15.53
CA PHE A 134 2.03 5.92 14.32
C PHE A 134 1.61 6.58 12.99
N PHE A 135 0.84 7.67 12.92
CA PHE A 135 0.12 7.93 11.65
C PHE A 135 -0.14 9.36 11.17
N GLU A 136 0.39 10.45 11.73
CA GLU A 136 -0.15 11.77 11.30
C GLU A 136 0.70 12.63 10.38
N SER A 137 1.95 12.31 10.05
CA SER A 137 2.75 13.25 9.21
C SER A 137 3.44 12.65 7.99
N TYR A 138 3.13 11.42 7.55
CA TYR A 138 3.90 10.78 6.48
C TYR A 138 3.12 10.51 5.22
N ASN A 139 3.60 11.08 4.09
CA ASN A 139 3.23 10.67 2.75
C ASN A 139 3.89 9.33 2.34
N CYS A 140 4.31 8.51 3.30
CA CYS A 140 4.93 7.20 3.05
C CYS A 140 4.26 6.14 3.95
N ILE A 141 3.86 5.04 3.36
CA ILE A 141 3.29 3.87 4.04
C ILE A 141 4.35 2.78 3.96
N CYS A 142 4.75 2.20 5.12
CA CYS A 142 5.59 1.01 5.14
C CYS A 142 4.71 -0.23 5.13
N ILE A 143 5.01 -1.17 4.25
CA ILE A 143 4.40 -2.51 4.21
C ILE A 143 5.45 -3.47 4.78
N LEU A 144 5.13 -4.03 5.95
CA LEU A 144 5.99 -4.96 6.70
C LEU A 144 5.65 -6.40 6.35
#